data_ae72f5e0155254e565f2b75cc9c33f3a
#
_entry.id   ae72f5e0155254e565f2b75cc9c33f3a
#
_cell.length_a   1.000
_cell.length_b   1.000
_cell.length_c   1.000
_cell.angle_alpha   90.00
_cell.angle_beta   90.00
_cell.angle_gamma   90.00
#
_symmetry.space_group_name_H-M   'P 1'
#
loop_
_entity.id
_entity.type
_entity.pdbx_description
1 polymer ?
#
loop_
_entity_poly.entity_id
_entity_poly.type
_entity_poly.pdbx_seq_one_letter_code
_entity_poly.pdbx_strand_id
1 'polypeptide(L)'
;MQRFVKTGAAARADAFAAEADGLQALKQAGLRVPGVVSHGVMGDEAFIVLEYLELQSKGDFAALGRMLAAAHRHTGPRFGWHRDNYIGATPQQNGWCDDWSEFWRDRRLRPQLELARKNGFDLEEKNLLELLAGHQPPPCLLHGDLWRGNAGFTAGGPVVFDPAVYYGDREADLAMTELFGGFPPAFYASYDEIYPLEGGYQQRKHVYNLYHLLNHLNLFGGGYLGQVQQTLRLLLGFLD
;
A
#
# COMPACT_ATOMS: atom_id res chain seq x y z
N MET A 1 2.65 21.50 -22.17
CA MET A 1 2.13 20.20 -21.64
C MET A 1 1.61 20.46 -20.23
N GLN A 2 0.38 20.04 -19.93
CA GLN A 2 -0.24 20.27 -18.61
C GLN A 2 0.50 19.47 -17.53
N ARG A 3 0.55 20.00 -16.29
CA ARG A 3 1.22 19.38 -15.14
C ARG A 3 0.27 19.28 -13.96
N PHE A 4 0.49 18.25 -13.12
CA PHE A 4 -0.16 18.13 -11.83
C PHE A 4 0.87 18.49 -10.75
N VAL A 5 0.51 19.37 -9.82
CA VAL A 5 1.41 19.87 -8.79
C VAL A 5 0.80 19.60 -7.42
N LYS A 6 1.56 18.93 -6.55
CA LYS A 6 1.28 18.86 -5.12
C LYS A 6 2.23 19.81 -4.40
N THR A 7 1.72 20.57 -3.44
CA THR A 7 2.52 21.43 -2.57
C THR A 7 2.23 21.18 -1.09
N GLY A 8 3.11 21.62 -0.24
CA GLY A 8 2.97 21.55 1.21
C GLY A 8 4.08 22.30 1.92
N ALA A 9 4.06 22.35 3.25
CA ALA A 9 5.14 22.95 4.02
C ALA A 9 6.50 22.31 3.68
N ALA A 10 7.60 23.07 3.79
CA ALA A 10 8.95 22.60 3.47
C ALA A 10 9.33 21.28 4.17
N ALA A 11 8.79 21.01 5.36
CA ALA A 11 8.96 19.74 6.08
C ALA A 11 8.42 18.51 5.31
N ARG A 12 7.58 18.67 4.28
CA ARG A 12 7.11 17.58 3.42
C ARG A 12 8.06 17.23 2.27
N ALA A 13 9.20 17.90 2.15
CA ALA A 13 10.15 17.66 1.07
C ALA A 13 10.58 16.19 0.99
N ASP A 14 10.82 15.55 2.14
CA ASP A 14 11.20 14.14 2.20
C ASP A 14 10.05 13.22 1.74
N ALA A 15 8.81 13.55 2.07
CA ALA A 15 7.65 12.77 1.61
C ALA A 15 7.49 12.84 0.07
N PHE A 16 7.69 14.02 -0.54
CA PHE A 16 7.65 14.15 -1.99
C PHE A 16 8.84 13.48 -2.69
N ALA A 17 10.02 13.51 -2.08
CA ALA A 17 11.16 12.76 -2.59
C ALA A 17 10.92 11.24 -2.52
N ALA A 18 10.29 10.75 -1.45
CA ALA A 18 9.92 9.35 -1.28
C ALA A 18 8.82 8.93 -2.29
N GLU A 19 7.84 9.78 -2.55
CA GLU A 19 6.82 9.54 -3.58
C GLU A 19 7.45 9.45 -4.98
N ALA A 20 8.37 10.38 -5.31
CA ALA A 20 9.08 10.37 -6.59
C ALA A 20 9.90 9.08 -6.79
N ASP A 21 10.60 8.64 -5.75
CA ASP A 21 11.36 7.39 -5.72
C ASP A 21 10.44 6.17 -5.95
N GLY A 22 9.31 6.10 -5.24
CA GLY A 22 8.32 5.04 -5.39
C GLY A 22 7.69 4.98 -6.79
N LEU A 23 7.31 6.12 -7.34
CA LEU A 23 6.78 6.21 -8.71
C LEU A 23 7.79 5.71 -9.73
N GLN A 24 9.08 6.05 -9.56
CA GLN A 24 10.12 5.58 -10.45
C GLN A 24 10.32 4.06 -10.37
N ALA A 25 10.30 3.49 -9.16
CA ALA A 25 10.42 2.05 -8.96
C ALA A 25 9.25 1.28 -9.60
N LEU A 26 8.02 1.73 -9.37
CA LEU A 26 6.83 1.12 -9.97
C LEU A 26 6.85 1.19 -11.50
N LYS A 27 7.32 2.31 -12.06
CA LYS A 27 7.50 2.46 -13.52
C LYS A 27 8.52 1.46 -14.07
N GLN A 28 9.62 1.24 -13.36
CA GLN A 28 10.64 0.25 -13.75
C GLN A 28 10.11 -1.19 -13.67
N ALA A 29 9.18 -1.46 -12.76
CA ALA A 29 8.48 -2.74 -12.65
C ALA A 29 7.34 -2.90 -13.69
N GLY A 30 7.16 -1.95 -14.59
CA GLY A 30 6.17 -2.03 -15.67
C GLY A 30 4.79 -1.48 -15.34
N LEU A 31 4.58 -0.90 -14.14
CA LEU A 31 3.34 -0.19 -13.85
C LEU A 31 3.29 1.16 -14.57
N ARG A 32 2.16 1.51 -15.12
CA ARG A 32 1.92 2.87 -15.59
C ARG A 32 1.63 3.75 -14.37
N VAL A 33 2.45 4.77 -14.20
CA VAL A 33 2.35 5.78 -13.14
C VAL A 33 2.54 7.18 -13.76
N PRO A 34 2.11 8.28 -13.10
CA PRO A 34 2.44 9.61 -13.58
C PRO A 34 3.96 9.84 -13.60
N GLY A 35 4.46 10.38 -14.71
CA GLY A 35 5.87 10.72 -14.84
C GLY A 35 6.26 11.84 -13.87
N VAL A 36 7.34 11.63 -13.08
CA VAL A 36 7.91 12.67 -12.22
C VAL A 36 8.67 13.67 -13.09
N VAL A 37 8.33 14.94 -12.98
CA VAL A 37 9.00 16.05 -13.70
C VAL A 37 10.08 16.67 -12.83
N SER A 38 9.73 17.04 -11.60
CA SER A 38 10.64 17.60 -10.61
C SER A 38 10.02 17.52 -9.21
N HIS A 39 10.84 17.59 -8.20
CA HIS A 39 10.43 17.82 -6.81
C HIS A 39 11.52 18.61 -6.08
N GLY A 40 11.18 19.26 -4.97
CA GLY A 40 12.12 20.06 -4.20
C GLY A 40 11.44 21.01 -3.22
N VAL A 41 12.20 22.03 -2.83
CA VAL A 41 11.73 23.11 -1.94
C VAL A 41 11.94 24.46 -2.64
N MET A 42 10.97 25.35 -2.54
CA MET A 42 11.06 26.71 -3.00
C MET A 42 10.52 27.65 -1.90
N GLY A 43 11.39 28.40 -1.27
CA GLY A 43 11.04 29.17 -0.07
C GLY A 43 10.62 28.22 1.07
N ASP A 44 9.44 28.47 1.61
CA ASP A 44 8.84 27.67 2.71
C ASP A 44 7.93 26.52 2.24
N GLU A 45 7.89 26.29 0.93
CA GLU A 45 7.03 25.25 0.33
C GLU A 45 7.85 24.13 -0.31
N ALA A 46 7.51 22.90 0.01
CA ALA A 46 7.93 21.71 -0.74
C ALA A 46 6.93 21.42 -1.86
N PHE A 47 7.42 20.85 -2.96
CA PHE A 47 6.58 20.52 -4.12
C PHE A 47 7.02 19.22 -4.80
N ILE A 48 6.08 18.59 -5.49
CA ILE A 48 6.32 17.60 -6.54
C ILE A 48 5.48 17.94 -7.77
N VAL A 49 6.11 17.92 -8.93
CA VAL A 49 5.48 18.16 -10.24
C VAL A 49 5.44 16.85 -11.00
N LEU A 50 4.24 16.44 -11.36
CA LEU A 50 3.96 15.19 -12.05
C LEU A 50 3.35 15.43 -13.44
N GLU A 51 3.40 14.42 -14.28
CA GLU A 51 2.59 14.33 -15.49
C GLU A 51 1.10 14.51 -15.12
N TYR A 52 0.39 15.37 -15.85
CA TYR A 52 -1.07 15.46 -15.75
C TYR A 52 -1.69 14.27 -16.49
N LEU A 53 -2.54 13.53 -15.79
CA LEU A 53 -3.28 12.40 -16.33
C LEU A 53 -4.74 12.77 -16.54
N GLU A 54 -5.21 12.68 -17.76
CA GLU A 54 -6.64 12.83 -18.07
C GLU A 54 -7.36 11.53 -17.73
N LEU A 55 -7.93 11.47 -16.52
CA LEU A 55 -8.60 10.28 -16.00
C LEU A 55 -9.99 10.12 -16.62
N GLN A 56 -10.33 8.91 -17.01
CA GLN A 56 -11.63 8.50 -17.53
C GLN A 56 -12.49 7.90 -16.42
N SER A 57 -13.81 8.08 -16.49
CA SER A 57 -14.77 7.57 -15.52
C SER A 57 -14.92 6.05 -15.54
N LYS A 58 -14.52 5.39 -16.63
CA LYS A 58 -14.58 3.95 -16.85
C LYS A 58 -13.25 3.45 -17.39
N GLY A 59 -12.93 2.16 -17.14
CA GLY A 59 -11.73 1.56 -17.67
C GLY A 59 -11.70 0.05 -17.51
N ASP A 60 -10.64 -0.56 -18.05
CA ASP A 60 -10.44 -2.00 -18.06
C ASP A 60 -9.70 -2.45 -16.78
N PHE A 61 -10.48 -2.88 -15.78
CA PHE A 61 -9.95 -3.46 -14.54
C PHE A 61 -9.24 -4.80 -14.77
N ALA A 62 -9.59 -5.55 -15.81
CA ALA A 62 -8.85 -6.77 -16.16
C ALA A 62 -7.44 -6.43 -16.63
N ALA A 63 -7.28 -5.36 -17.42
CA ALA A 63 -5.95 -4.86 -17.77
C ALA A 63 -5.15 -4.39 -16.55
N LEU A 64 -5.79 -3.74 -15.57
CA LEU A 64 -5.14 -3.35 -14.31
C LEU A 64 -4.68 -4.58 -13.52
N GLY A 65 -5.51 -5.63 -13.44
CA GLY A 65 -5.16 -6.89 -12.76
C GLY A 65 -3.93 -7.56 -13.41
N ARG A 66 -3.91 -7.65 -14.74
CA ARG A 66 -2.75 -8.18 -15.48
C ARG A 66 -1.49 -7.34 -15.28
N MET A 67 -1.62 -6.02 -15.32
CA MET A 67 -0.50 -5.10 -15.11
C MET A 67 0.09 -5.26 -13.71
N LEU A 68 -0.73 -5.33 -12.67
CA LEU A 68 -0.29 -5.53 -11.29
C LEU A 68 0.37 -6.90 -11.11
N ALA A 69 -0.24 -7.97 -11.63
CA ALA A 69 0.31 -9.33 -11.53
C ALA A 69 1.70 -9.43 -12.19
N ALA A 70 1.91 -8.78 -13.32
CA ALA A 70 3.21 -8.71 -13.98
C ALA A 70 4.23 -7.93 -13.14
N ALA A 71 3.83 -6.80 -12.55
CA ALA A 71 4.69 -5.99 -11.69
C ALA A 71 5.10 -6.73 -10.41
N HIS A 72 4.20 -7.48 -9.79
CA HIS A 72 4.49 -8.28 -8.60
C HIS A 72 5.48 -9.43 -8.85
N ARG A 73 5.84 -9.74 -10.09
CA ARG A 73 6.94 -10.66 -10.40
C ARG A 73 8.32 -10.02 -10.27
N HIS A 74 8.41 -8.72 -10.08
CA HIS A 74 9.65 -8.02 -9.73
C HIS A 74 9.90 -8.19 -8.24
N THR A 75 10.88 -9.02 -7.90
CA THR A 75 11.23 -9.34 -6.53
C THR A 75 12.52 -8.65 -6.12
N GLY A 76 12.58 -8.25 -4.85
CA GLY A 76 13.78 -7.73 -4.20
C GLY A 76 14.56 -8.81 -3.47
N PRO A 77 15.72 -8.45 -2.92
CA PRO A 77 16.55 -9.38 -2.18
C PRO A 77 15.99 -9.71 -0.78
N ARG A 78 15.21 -8.79 -0.21
CA ARG A 78 14.69 -8.85 1.16
C ARG A 78 13.39 -8.04 1.27
N PHE A 79 12.66 -8.17 2.37
CA PHE A 79 11.52 -7.32 2.70
C PHE A 79 11.97 -5.94 3.15
N GLY A 80 11.25 -4.89 2.73
CA GLY A 80 11.58 -3.51 3.06
C GLY A 80 11.91 -2.65 1.85
N TRP A 81 12.54 -1.50 2.10
CA TRP A 81 12.95 -0.55 1.08
C TRP A 81 14.24 0.15 1.51
N HIS A 82 14.98 0.71 0.57
CA HIS A 82 16.27 1.37 0.85
C HIS A 82 16.15 2.67 1.67
N ARG A 83 14.93 3.18 1.82
CA ARG A 83 14.61 4.34 2.66
C ARG A 83 13.24 4.19 3.31
N ASP A 84 13.00 4.90 4.40
CA ASP A 84 11.66 5.10 4.94
C ASP A 84 10.85 6.00 4.00
N ASN A 85 9.54 5.84 4.00
CA ASN A 85 8.62 6.63 3.21
C ASN A 85 7.34 6.95 3.99
N TYR A 86 6.23 7.15 3.32
CA TYR A 86 4.99 7.58 3.96
C TYR A 86 3.79 6.82 3.37
N ILE A 87 2.81 6.51 4.24
CA ILE A 87 1.47 6.11 3.85
C ILE A 87 0.50 7.23 4.24
N GLY A 88 0.02 8.00 3.27
CA GLY A 88 -0.63 9.28 3.53
C GLY A 88 0.31 10.26 4.23
N ALA A 89 -0.03 10.68 5.45
CA ALA A 89 0.82 11.53 6.28
C ALA A 89 1.64 10.75 7.33
N THR A 90 1.44 9.43 7.45
CA THR A 90 2.09 8.61 8.46
C THR A 90 3.46 8.14 7.96
N PRO A 91 4.56 8.37 8.70
CA PRO A 91 5.84 7.76 8.39
C PRO A 91 5.77 6.24 8.37
N GLN A 92 6.34 5.63 7.34
CA GLN A 92 6.37 4.18 7.14
C GLN A 92 7.81 3.68 7.18
N GLN A 93 8.13 2.88 8.19
CA GLN A 93 9.46 2.30 8.37
C GLN A 93 9.70 1.16 7.39
N ASN A 94 10.87 1.14 6.74
CA ASN A 94 11.18 0.20 5.67
C ASN A 94 12.54 -0.49 5.82
N GLY A 95 13.16 -0.43 7.00
CA GLY A 95 14.44 -1.13 7.25
C GLY A 95 14.37 -2.59 6.82
N TRP A 96 15.40 -3.04 6.08
CA TRP A 96 15.49 -4.39 5.51
C TRP A 96 15.35 -5.50 6.55
N CYS A 97 14.58 -6.55 6.20
CA CYS A 97 14.35 -7.74 7.02
C CYS A 97 14.31 -9.00 6.15
N ASP A 98 14.77 -10.13 6.70
CA ASP A 98 14.79 -11.42 5.98
C ASP A 98 13.52 -12.25 6.23
N ASP A 99 12.80 -12.00 7.32
CA ASP A 99 11.55 -12.67 7.67
C ASP A 99 10.34 -11.77 7.47
N TRP A 100 9.32 -12.30 6.78
CA TRP A 100 8.12 -11.52 6.47
C TRP A 100 7.27 -11.24 7.70
N SER A 101 7.10 -12.23 8.59
CA SER A 101 6.28 -12.05 9.78
C SER A 101 6.89 -11.05 10.76
N GLU A 102 8.23 -11.05 10.89
CA GLU A 102 8.98 -10.06 11.67
C GLU A 102 8.86 -8.67 11.06
N PHE A 103 9.04 -8.54 9.72
CA PHE A 103 8.87 -7.27 9.03
C PHE A 103 7.49 -6.69 9.26
N TRP A 104 6.43 -7.51 9.05
CA TRP A 104 5.05 -7.06 9.21
C TRP A 104 4.74 -6.65 10.64
N ARG A 105 5.22 -7.42 11.62
CA ARG A 105 5.08 -7.09 13.05
C ARG A 105 5.73 -5.75 13.37
N ASP A 106 7.03 -5.61 13.06
CA ASP A 106 7.86 -4.56 13.61
C ASP A 106 7.83 -3.27 12.79
N ARG A 107 7.53 -3.35 11.48
CA ARG A 107 7.52 -2.21 10.57
C ARG A 107 6.11 -1.80 10.12
N ARG A 108 5.08 -2.61 10.40
CA ARG A 108 3.70 -2.33 9.98
C ARG A 108 2.76 -2.27 11.17
N LEU A 109 2.48 -3.37 11.84
CA LEU A 109 1.46 -3.40 12.88
C LEU A 109 1.86 -2.67 14.16
N ARG A 110 3.04 -2.96 14.72
CA ARG A 110 3.49 -2.34 15.98
C ARG A 110 3.51 -0.81 15.93
N PRO A 111 4.10 -0.14 14.93
CA PRO A 111 4.07 1.32 14.85
C PRO A 111 2.66 1.89 14.81
N GLN A 112 1.73 1.25 14.10
CA GLN A 112 0.35 1.70 14.00
C GLN A 112 -0.43 1.51 15.31
N LEU A 113 -0.21 0.40 16.00
CA LEU A 113 -0.82 0.13 17.32
C LEU A 113 -0.28 1.09 18.41
N GLU A 114 1.02 1.36 18.40
CA GLU A 114 1.62 2.36 19.28
C GLU A 114 1.06 3.77 19.02
N LEU A 115 0.88 4.12 17.74
CA LEU A 115 0.27 5.40 17.37
C LEU A 115 -1.20 5.46 17.78
N ALA A 116 -1.96 4.39 17.60
CA ALA A 116 -3.35 4.29 18.04
C ALA A 116 -3.45 4.48 19.56
N ARG A 117 -2.55 3.84 20.33
CA ARG A 117 -2.50 4.01 21.79
C ARG A 117 -2.19 5.46 22.19
N LYS A 118 -1.25 6.13 21.51
CA LYS A 118 -0.96 7.57 21.72
C LYS A 118 -2.15 8.45 21.39
N ASN A 119 -2.97 8.06 20.42
CA ASN A 119 -4.21 8.75 20.05
C ASN A 119 -5.41 8.41 20.96
N GLY A 120 -5.19 7.62 22.03
CA GLY A 120 -6.22 7.28 23.01
C GLY A 120 -7.07 6.05 22.65
N PHE A 121 -6.67 5.26 21.65
CA PHE A 121 -7.34 4.00 21.30
C PHE A 121 -6.60 2.82 21.94
N ASP A 122 -7.22 2.20 22.95
CA ASP A 122 -6.71 0.98 23.56
C ASP A 122 -7.26 -0.24 22.79
N LEU A 123 -6.37 -0.97 22.14
CA LEU A 123 -6.70 -2.10 21.26
C LEU A 123 -6.02 -3.37 21.76
N GLU A 124 -6.78 -4.45 21.85
CA GLU A 124 -6.26 -5.76 22.22
C GLU A 124 -5.54 -6.39 20.99
N GLU A 125 -4.26 -6.74 21.16
CA GLU A 125 -3.36 -7.19 20.07
C GLU A 125 -2.79 -8.60 20.26
N LYS A 126 -3.54 -9.54 20.83
CA LYS A 126 -3.04 -10.89 21.12
C LYS A 126 -2.80 -11.70 19.84
N ASN A 127 -1.60 -12.25 19.70
CA ASN A 127 -1.22 -13.33 18.75
C ASN A 127 -1.58 -13.14 17.27
N LEU A 128 -1.89 -11.92 16.82
CA LEU A 128 -2.38 -11.64 15.45
C LEU A 128 -1.44 -12.13 14.34
N LEU A 129 -0.16 -12.32 14.66
CA LEU A 129 0.87 -12.69 13.69
C LEU A 129 1.03 -14.20 13.52
N GLU A 130 0.36 -15.01 14.34
CA GLU A 130 0.36 -16.47 14.16
C GLU A 130 -0.23 -16.87 12.80
N LEU A 131 -1.14 -16.05 12.25
CA LEU A 131 -1.70 -16.24 10.90
C LEU A 131 -0.68 -16.03 9.77
N LEU A 132 0.46 -15.40 10.05
CA LEU A 132 1.59 -15.27 9.13
C LEU A 132 2.73 -16.27 9.44
N ALA A 133 2.59 -17.07 10.50
CA ALA A 133 3.61 -18.03 10.89
C ALA A 133 3.84 -19.06 9.77
N GLY A 134 5.10 -19.20 9.35
CA GLY A 134 5.49 -20.12 8.28
C GLY A 134 5.12 -19.66 6.86
N HIS A 135 4.44 -18.52 6.70
CA HIS A 135 4.21 -17.90 5.39
C HIS A 135 5.46 -17.16 4.94
N GLN A 136 6.13 -17.67 3.92
CA GLN A 136 7.38 -17.12 3.37
C GLN A 136 7.17 -16.71 1.91
N PRO A 137 6.51 -15.59 1.64
CA PRO A 137 6.28 -15.12 0.28
C PRO A 137 7.57 -14.58 -0.34
N PRO A 138 7.68 -14.55 -1.67
CA PRO A 138 8.74 -13.78 -2.30
C PRO A 138 8.55 -12.29 -2.00
N PRO A 139 9.64 -11.51 -1.75
CA PRO A 139 9.55 -10.07 -1.53
C PRO A 139 9.25 -9.35 -2.85
N CYS A 140 7.98 -9.20 -3.19
CA CYS A 140 7.50 -8.52 -4.40
C CYS A 140 7.50 -6.99 -4.21
N LEU A 141 7.77 -6.23 -5.27
CA LEU A 141 7.61 -4.78 -5.23
C LEU A 141 6.11 -4.44 -5.17
N LEU A 142 5.69 -3.79 -4.08
CA LEU A 142 4.31 -3.40 -3.84
C LEU A 142 4.06 -1.93 -4.17
N HIS A 143 2.83 -1.62 -4.54
CA HIS A 143 2.32 -0.25 -4.52
C HIS A 143 2.22 0.27 -3.07
N GLY A 144 1.79 -0.58 -2.14
CA GLY A 144 1.75 -0.34 -0.70
C GLY A 144 0.54 0.44 -0.20
N ASP A 145 -0.23 1.05 -1.09
CA ASP A 145 -1.50 1.75 -0.78
C ASP A 145 -2.47 1.67 -1.97
N LEU A 146 -2.71 0.44 -2.49
CA LEU A 146 -3.51 0.25 -3.70
C LEU A 146 -4.99 0.05 -3.40
N TRP A 147 -5.75 1.12 -3.52
CA TRP A 147 -7.20 1.11 -3.42
C TRP A 147 -7.83 1.92 -4.57
N ARG A 148 -9.16 1.97 -4.63
CA ARG A 148 -9.87 2.60 -5.75
C ARG A 148 -9.52 4.09 -5.93
N GLY A 149 -9.13 4.80 -4.87
CA GLY A 149 -8.69 6.19 -4.91
C GLY A 149 -7.31 6.40 -5.52
N ASN A 150 -6.46 5.36 -5.56
CA ASN A 150 -5.08 5.41 -6.07
C ASN A 150 -4.91 4.66 -7.40
N ALA A 151 -6.02 4.32 -8.07
CA ALA A 151 -6.04 3.70 -9.38
C ALA A 151 -6.99 4.45 -10.32
N GLY A 152 -6.64 4.56 -11.59
CA GLY A 152 -7.43 5.23 -12.59
C GLY A 152 -7.19 4.68 -13.99
N PHE A 153 -7.86 5.28 -14.97
CA PHE A 153 -7.76 4.89 -16.38
C PHE A 153 -7.58 6.13 -17.24
N THR A 154 -6.79 5.99 -18.28
CA THR A 154 -6.55 7.00 -19.31
C THR A 154 -6.79 6.37 -20.67
N ALA A 155 -6.73 7.15 -21.75
CA ALA A 155 -6.74 6.61 -23.11
C ALA A 155 -5.59 5.60 -23.36
N GLY A 156 -4.51 5.69 -22.60
CA GLY A 156 -3.35 4.77 -22.67
C GLY A 156 -3.46 3.54 -21.75
N GLY A 157 -4.60 3.30 -21.11
CA GLY A 157 -4.85 2.17 -20.21
C GLY A 157 -4.86 2.52 -18.72
N PRO A 158 -4.81 1.50 -17.83
CA PRO A 158 -4.82 1.68 -16.39
C PRO A 158 -3.56 2.40 -15.90
N VAL A 159 -3.71 3.13 -14.80
CA VAL A 159 -2.64 3.90 -14.15
C VAL A 159 -2.83 3.84 -12.65
N VAL A 160 -1.73 3.80 -11.89
CA VAL A 160 -1.74 3.88 -10.42
C VAL A 160 -0.89 5.06 -9.97
N PHE A 161 -1.19 5.64 -8.80
CA PHE A 161 -0.54 6.82 -8.27
C PHE A 161 -0.60 6.84 -6.73
N ASP A 162 0.13 7.77 -6.09
CA ASP A 162 0.22 7.92 -4.64
C ASP A 162 0.71 6.65 -3.92
N PRO A 163 1.86 6.09 -4.31
CA PRO A 163 2.36 4.85 -3.74
C PRO A 163 3.05 5.04 -2.39
N ALA A 164 3.08 3.94 -1.62
CA ALA A 164 3.85 3.77 -0.39
C ALA A 164 4.74 2.52 -0.51
N VAL A 165 5.67 2.51 -1.47
CA VAL A 165 6.38 1.32 -1.95
C VAL A 165 7.26 0.64 -0.91
N TYR A 166 7.34 -0.67 -1.00
CA TYR A 166 8.32 -1.52 -0.35
C TYR A 166 8.29 -2.93 -1.00
N TYR A 167 9.33 -3.72 -0.76
CA TYR A 167 9.28 -5.14 -1.09
C TYR A 167 8.57 -5.89 0.04
N GLY A 168 7.50 -6.61 -0.31
CA GLY A 168 6.64 -7.31 0.64
C GLY A 168 5.86 -8.46 0.01
N ASP A 169 4.93 -9.02 0.76
CA ASP A 169 3.98 -9.97 0.23
C ASP A 169 2.96 -9.29 -0.67
N ARG A 170 2.86 -9.74 -1.93
CA ARG A 170 1.90 -9.25 -2.92
C ARG A 170 0.44 -9.30 -2.45
N GLU A 171 0.14 -10.20 -1.51
CA GLU A 171 -1.19 -10.31 -0.92
C GLU A 171 -1.60 -9.05 -0.15
N ALA A 172 -0.63 -8.25 0.35
CA ALA A 172 -0.93 -6.99 1.03
C ALA A 172 -1.56 -5.96 0.09
N ASP A 173 -1.06 -5.82 -1.15
CA ASP A 173 -1.69 -4.97 -2.15
C ASP A 173 -3.09 -5.48 -2.55
N LEU A 174 -3.23 -6.79 -2.76
CA LEU A 174 -4.52 -7.37 -3.10
C LEU A 174 -5.55 -7.20 -1.99
N ALA A 175 -5.16 -7.40 -0.74
CA ALA A 175 -6.01 -7.17 0.42
C ALA A 175 -6.51 -5.72 0.47
N MET A 176 -5.63 -4.74 0.20
CA MET A 176 -6.01 -3.33 0.17
C MET A 176 -6.99 -3.02 -0.96
N THR A 177 -6.89 -3.68 -2.12
CA THR A 177 -7.87 -3.50 -3.21
C THR A 177 -9.28 -3.93 -2.82
N GLU A 178 -9.45 -4.83 -1.84
CA GLU A 178 -10.75 -5.32 -1.36
C GLU A 178 -11.36 -4.44 -0.25
N LEU A 179 -10.53 -3.65 0.45
CA LEU A 179 -10.92 -3.04 1.73
C LEU A 179 -11.97 -1.93 1.60
N PHE A 180 -11.81 -0.99 0.66
CA PHE A 180 -12.66 0.19 0.53
C PHE A 180 -13.52 0.12 -0.72
N GLY A 181 -14.53 -0.75 -0.68
CA GLY A 181 -15.50 -0.94 -1.75
C GLY A 181 -15.07 -1.89 -2.88
N GLY A 182 -13.86 -2.42 -2.81
CA GLY A 182 -13.35 -3.45 -3.70
C GLY A 182 -13.12 -3.02 -5.15
N PHE A 183 -12.27 -3.74 -5.87
CA PHE A 183 -12.20 -3.69 -7.32
C PHE A 183 -13.22 -4.67 -7.92
N PRO A 184 -13.63 -4.51 -9.20
CA PRO A 184 -14.52 -5.45 -9.84
C PRO A 184 -13.92 -6.87 -9.97
N PRO A 185 -14.75 -7.92 -10.01
CA PRO A 185 -14.28 -9.32 -10.12
C PRO A 185 -13.31 -9.58 -11.28
N ALA A 186 -13.48 -8.86 -12.40
CA ALA A 186 -12.57 -8.97 -13.56
C ALA A 186 -11.11 -8.64 -13.24
N PHE A 187 -10.86 -7.75 -12.26
CA PHE A 187 -9.50 -7.45 -11.79
C PHE A 187 -8.85 -8.67 -11.15
N TYR A 188 -9.54 -9.30 -10.21
CA TYR A 188 -9.02 -10.46 -9.47
C TYR A 188 -8.85 -11.69 -10.36
N ALA A 189 -9.82 -11.96 -11.23
CA ALA A 189 -9.74 -13.06 -12.19
C ALA A 189 -8.51 -12.93 -13.10
N SER A 190 -8.27 -11.73 -13.67
CA SER A 190 -7.13 -11.49 -14.55
C SER A 190 -5.79 -11.46 -13.83
N TYR A 191 -5.78 -11.07 -12.55
CA TYR A 191 -4.58 -11.17 -11.71
C TYR A 191 -4.25 -12.64 -11.46
N ASP A 192 -5.24 -13.43 -11.06
CA ASP A 192 -5.07 -14.87 -10.71
C ASP A 192 -4.66 -15.72 -11.90
N GLU A 193 -5.12 -15.40 -13.11
CA GLU A 193 -4.67 -16.05 -14.37
C GLU A 193 -3.15 -15.94 -14.58
N ILE A 194 -2.52 -14.84 -14.15
CA ILE A 194 -1.09 -14.58 -14.36
C ILE A 194 -0.27 -15.02 -13.15
N TYR A 195 -0.76 -14.72 -11.95
CA TYR A 195 -0.06 -15.00 -10.70
C TYR A 195 -1.04 -15.52 -9.63
N PRO A 196 -1.42 -16.82 -9.70
CA PRO A 196 -2.38 -17.44 -8.80
C PRO A 196 -2.06 -17.20 -7.33
N LEU A 197 -3.08 -16.96 -6.51
CA LEU A 197 -2.94 -16.86 -5.07
C LEU A 197 -2.77 -18.23 -4.42
N GLU A 198 -1.98 -18.29 -3.36
CA GLU A 198 -1.80 -19.48 -2.56
C GLU A 198 -2.93 -19.67 -1.55
N GLY A 199 -3.08 -20.91 -1.05
CA GLY A 199 -4.01 -21.20 0.04
C GLY A 199 -3.76 -20.33 1.28
N GLY A 200 -4.83 -19.99 2.02
CA GLY A 200 -4.75 -19.17 3.24
C GLY A 200 -4.86 -17.65 3.03
N TYR A 201 -4.87 -17.15 1.79
CA TYR A 201 -5.06 -15.73 1.52
C TYR A 201 -6.30 -15.14 2.21
N GLN A 202 -7.40 -15.89 2.23
CA GLN A 202 -8.65 -15.40 2.82
C GLN A 202 -8.57 -15.10 4.32
N GLN A 203 -7.63 -15.71 5.05
CA GLN A 203 -7.32 -15.37 6.44
C GLN A 203 -6.28 -14.25 6.51
N ARG A 204 -5.16 -14.38 5.77
CA ARG A 204 -4.05 -13.41 5.81
C ARG A 204 -4.46 -12.01 5.38
N LYS A 205 -5.39 -11.86 4.43
CA LYS A 205 -5.85 -10.53 3.97
C LYS A 205 -6.38 -9.65 5.11
N HIS A 206 -6.95 -10.25 6.17
CA HIS A 206 -7.45 -9.48 7.30
C HIS A 206 -6.30 -8.95 8.17
N VAL A 207 -5.17 -9.66 8.25
CA VAL A 207 -3.95 -9.16 8.92
C VAL A 207 -3.39 -7.97 8.14
N TYR A 208 -3.36 -8.05 6.80
CA TYR A 208 -2.90 -6.95 5.94
C TYR A 208 -3.83 -5.74 6.01
N ASN A 209 -5.13 -5.96 5.93
CA ASN A 209 -6.13 -4.91 6.01
C ASN A 209 -6.16 -4.20 7.37
N LEU A 210 -5.81 -4.89 8.46
CA LEU A 210 -5.71 -4.28 9.78
C LEU A 210 -4.71 -3.11 9.79
N TYR A 211 -3.58 -3.22 9.08
CA TYR A 211 -2.60 -2.14 8.96
C TYR A 211 -3.23 -0.87 8.37
N HIS A 212 -3.95 -1.00 7.26
CA HIS A 212 -4.60 0.13 6.60
C HIS A 212 -5.74 0.72 7.45
N LEU A 213 -6.53 -0.12 8.11
CA LEU A 213 -7.57 0.34 9.03
C LEU A 213 -7.00 1.10 10.22
N LEU A 214 -5.90 0.62 10.81
CA LEU A 214 -5.19 1.32 11.87
C LEU A 214 -4.63 2.65 11.40
N ASN A 215 -4.04 2.71 10.19
CA ASN A 215 -3.57 3.96 9.61
C ASN A 215 -4.70 4.97 9.42
N HIS A 216 -5.87 4.52 8.92
CA HIS A 216 -7.05 5.38 8.79
C HIS A 216 -7.59 5.83 10.15
N LEU A 217 -7.63 4.95 11.16
CA LEU A 217 -7.99 5.30 12.53
C LEU A 217 -7.07 6.39 13.08
N ASN A 218 -5.77 6.24 12.86
CA ASN A 218 -4.76 7.18 13.35
C ASN A 218 -4.82 8.55 12.64
N LEU A 219 -5.14 8.58 11.35
CA LEU A 219 -5.19 9.80 10.55
C LEU A 219 -6.53 10.53 10.65
N PHE A 220 -7.64 9.79 10.71
CA PHE A 220 -8.99 10.33 10.54
C PHE A 220 -9.90 10.14 11.77
N GLY A 221 -9.40 9.46 12.81
CA GLY A 221 -10.08 9.33 14.11
C GLY A 221 -11.12 8.22 14.17
N GLY A 222 -11.95 8.26 15.24
CA GLY A 222 -12.80 7.18 15.72
C GLY A 222 -13.82 6.59 14.74
N GLY A 223 -14.07 7.21 13.59
CA GLY A 223 -14.96 6.65 12.56
C GLY A 223 -14.52 5.27 12.04
N TYR A 224 -13.24 4.95 12.15
CA TYR A 224 -12.66 3.66 11.74
C TYR A 224 -12.56 2.64 12.89
N LEU A 225 -12.80 3.05 14.14
CA LEU A 225 -12.63 2.19 15.32
C LEU A 225 -13.48 0.90 15.25
N GLY A 226 -14.72 1.02 14.80
CA GLY A 226 -15.63 -0.14 14.66
C GLY A 226 -15.10 -1.20 13.69
N GLN A 227 -14.52 -0.77 12.57
CA GLN A 227 -13.92 -1.67 11.58
C GLN A 227 -12.64 -2.33 12.11
N VAL A 228 -11.78 -1.58 12.80
CA VAL A 228 -10.59 -2.11 13.47
C VAL A 228 -10.98 -3.19 14.48
N GLN A 229 -11.92 -2.90 15.38
CA GLN A 229 -12.38 -3.85 16.40
C GLN A 229 -13.04 -5.09 15.79
N GLN A 230 -13.80 -4.93 14.71
CA GLN A 230 -14.39 -6.06 13.98
C GLN A 230 -13.32 -6.95 13.37
N THR A 231 -12.31 -6.35 12.75
CA THR A 231 -11.18 -7.09 12.14
C THR A 231 -10.37 -7.82 13.20
N LEU A 232 -10.10 -7.18 14.35
CA LEU A 232 -9.42 -7.83 15.47
C LEU A 232 -10.20 -9.05 15.99
N ARG A 233 -11.51 -8.93 16.20
CA ARG A 233 -12.35 -10.07 16.62
C ARG A 233 -12.35 -11.21 15.60
N LEU A 234 -12.39 -10.88 14.30
CA LEU A 234 -12.33 -11.88 13.23
C LEU A 234 -11.00 -12.63 13.24
N LEU A 235 -9.88 -11.91 13.41
CA LEU A 235 -8.55 -12.49 13.45
C LEU A 235 -8.36 -13.42 14.67
N LEU A 236 -8.88 -13.03 15.83
CA LEU A 236 -8.85 -13.89 17.03
C LEU A 236 -9.66 -15.17 16.81
N GLY A 237 -10.82 -15.10 16.15
CA GLY A 237 -11.63 -16.26 15.82
C GLY A 237 -11.02 -17.23 14.80
N PHE A 238 -9.93 -16.86 14.13
CA PHE A 238 -9.15 -17.80 13.29
C PHE A 238 -8.08 -18.55 14.07
N LEU A 239 -7.77 -18.11 15.29
CA LEU A 239 -6.75 -18.70 16.17
C LEU A 239 -7.32 -19.70 17.20
N ASP A 240 -8.66 -19.65 17.42
CA ASP A 240 -9.41 -20.59 18.26
C ASP A 240 -9.78 -21.86 17.49
#